data_b6ea2c6b36beb86863e203183b18692e
#
_entry.id   b6ea2c6b36beb86863e203183b18692e
#
_cell.length_a   1.000
_cell.length_b   1.000
_cell.length_c   1.000
_cell.angle_alpha   90.00
_cell.angle_beta   90.00
_cell.angle_gamma   90.00
#
_symmetry.space_group_name_H-M   'P 1'
#
loop_
_entity.id
_entity.type
_entity.pdbx_description
1 polymer ?
#
loop_
_entity_poly.entity_id
_entity_poly.type
_entity_poly.pdbx_seq_one_letter_code
_entity_poly.pdbx_strand_id
1 'polypeptide(L)'
;MRLLLTILPCFICFSLVGQGCPTTDIPNYYFLYEIEGFVNEFPDCSRLPSTLIMHSGDLTVVPGLSQIDSISGSLICDECDINSYLGLENLKYIGQNFTLDEPHSAPHFPNLQGLNNLEHIGGYFKMEEGSGLISTSGLDNLQHVGGIVIRECTSLLEIVGFEDITEINGNINLSENYSLPTLDGFSSFSVVSGGVYIDEMDGLSSLEGLDNIETIGGSLVIQSNPILENIDALSSVISIGENLILWNNDSLNSIVGLSSVDEINGEVSVYHCDNLASLSGIENIDEQYITDLTLVNNENLNSCSLGNICSYLTNNIGPATIELNAEGCNTENEITDDCAPVGINDATSEATIEIYPNPSAGELTIQWLGSKVSHDVILIDSWGRESMRFNNVANGSVLDLDVA
;
A
#
# COMPACT_ATOMS: atom_id res chain seq x y z
N MET A 1 -49.88 -40.07 61.05
CA MET A 1 -50.03 -40.50 59.65
C MET A 1 -49.89 -39.27 58.77
N ARG A 2 -48.63 -39.02 58.30
CA ARG A 2 -48.31 -37.89 57.44
C ARG A 2 -48.32 -38.35 55.97
N LEU A 3 -49.22 -37.78 55.18
CA LEU A 3 -49.29 -38.02 53.74
C LEU A 3 -48.16 -37.15 53.06
N LEU A 4 -47.17 -37.81 52.50
CA LEU A 4 -46.24 -37.16 51.56
C LEU A 4 -46.93 -37.11 50.20
N LEU A 5 -47.26 -35.90 49.74
CA LEU A 5 -47.57 -35.61 48.33
C LEU A 5 -46.26 -35.45 47.59
N THR A 6 -45.88 -36.42 46.78
CA THR A 6 -44.83 -36.27 45.75
C THR A 6 -45.45 -35.58 44.56
N ILE A 7 -45.04 -34.32 44.35
CA ILE A 7 -45.33 -33.58 43.10
C ILE A 7 -44.31 -34.07 42.08
N LEU A 8 -44.74 -34.88 41.11
CA LEU A 8 -43.97 -35.12 39.90
C LEU A 8 -43.93 -33.84 39.09
N PRO A 9 -42.75 -33.33 38.70
CA PRO A 9 -42.70 -32.28 37.69
C PRO A 9 -43.12 -32.88 36.35
N CYS A 10 -44.24 -32.42 35.86
CA CYS A 10 -44.70 -32.68 34.49
C CYS A 10 -43.70 -31.97 33.57
N PHE A 11 -42.72 -32.69 33.04
CA PHE A 11 -41.95 -32.23 31.90
C PHE A 11 -42.91 -32.14 30.71
N ILE A 12 -43.38 -30.95 30.48
CA ILE A 12 -44.01 -30.61 29.20
C ILE A 12 -42.85 -30.63 28.19
N CYS A 13 -42.72 -31.75 27.48
CA CYS A 13 -41.96 -31.78 26.25
C CYS A 13 -42.60 -30.84 25.26
N PHE A 14 -42.23 -29.58 25.24
CA PHE A 14 -42.38 -28.78 24.03
C PHE A 14 -41.43 -29.43 23.03
N SER A 15 -42.04 -30.05 22.02
CA SER A 15 -41.33 -30.31 20.77
C SER A 15 -40.98 -28.91 20.20
N LEU A 16 -39.74 -28.52 20.42
CA LEU A 16 -39.14 -27.39 19.71
C LEU A 16 -39.10 -27.78 18.22
N VAL A 17 -40.17 -27.41 17.52
CA VAL A 17 -40.11 -27.25 16.07
C VAL A 17 -39.04 -26.18 15.84
N GLY A 18 -37.98 -26.52 15.15
CA GLY A 18 -36.80 -25.66 14.96
C GLY A 18 -37.18 -24.21 14.84
N GLN A 19 -36.80 -23.41 15.83
CA GLN A 19 -36.93 -21.96 15.73
C GLN A 19 -35.85 -21.51 14.77
N GLY A 20 -36.24 -20.82 13.70
CA GLY A 20 -35.25 -20.16 12.81
C GLY A 20 -34.38 -19.19 13.60
N CYS A 21 -33.39 -18.59 12.95
CA CYS A 21 -32.50 -17.64 13.59
C CYS A 21 -33.26 -16.54 14.35
N PRO A 22 -32.76 -16.09 15.51
CA PRO A 22 -33.41 -15.05 16.29
C PRO A 22 -33.53 -13.74 15.48
N THR A 23 -34.69 -13.09 15.58
CA THR A 23 -35.00 -11.84 14.88
C THR A 23 -35.17 -10.65 15.82
N THR A 24 -35.27 -10.90 17.13
CA THR A 24 -35.47 -9.91 18.19
C THR A 24 -34.57 -10.26 19.37
N ASP A 25 -34.26 -9.25 20.18
CA ASP A 25 -33.45 -9.38 21.41
C ASP A 25 -32.05 -9.97 21.15
N ILE A 26 -31.45 -9.56 20.01
CA ILE A 26 -30.11 -10.00 19.60
C ILE A 26 -29.09 -9.21 20.42
N PRO A 27 -28.21 -9.88 21.22
CA PRO A 27 -27.12 -9.19 21.88
C PRO A 27 -26.14 -8.62 20.86
N ASN A 28 -25.40 -7.60 21.26
CA ASN A 28 -24.39 -6.98 20.40
C ASN A 28 -23.22 -7.93 20.06
N TYR A 29 -22.97 -8.90 20.93
CA TYR A 29 -21.92 -9.91 20.77
C TYR A 29 -22.28 -11.19 21.56
N TYR A 30 -21.62 -12.31 21.18
CA TYR A 30 -21.60 -13.55 21.92
C TYR A 30 -20.16 -13.86 22.32
N PHE A 31 -19.95 -14.26 23.56
CA PHE A 31 -18.70 -14.94 23.96
C PHE A 31 -18.74 -16.41 23.56
N LEU A 32 -17.57 -16.99 23.33
CA LEU A 32 -17.48 -18.38 22.90
C LEU A 32 -18.14 -19.35 23.89
N TYR A 33 -18.07 -19.09 25.19
CA TYR A 33 -18.74 -19.92 26.20
C TYR A 33 -20.28 -19.84 26.19
N GLU A 34 -20.86 -18.82 25.52
CA GLU A 34 -22.32 -18.66 25.37
C GLU A 34 -22.85 -19.39 24.14
N ILE A 35 -21.97 -19.74 23.20
CA ILE A 35 -22.34 -20.31 21.90
C ILE A 35 -23.00 -21.68 22.02
N GLU A 36 -22.63 -22.51 22.97
CA GLU A 36 -23.31 -23.80 23.23
C GLU A 36 -24.79 -23.60 23.56
N GLY A 37 -25.11 -22.54 24.31
CA GLY A 37 -26.50 -22.13 24.58
C GLY A 37 -27.23 -21.73 23.33
N PHE A 38 -26.62 -20.90 22.51
CA PHE A 38 -27.18 -20.45 21.22
C PHE A 38 -27.43 -21.63 20.27
N VAL A 39 -26.45 -22.50 20.08
CA VAL A 39 -26.55 -23.68 19.20
C VAL A 39 -27.65 -24.66 19.68
N ASN A 40 -27.79 -24.85 20.99
CA ASN A 40 -28.85 -25.69 21.54
C ASN A 40 -30.25 -25.08 21.41
N GLU A 41 -30.35 -23.75 21.54
CA GLU A 41 -31.62 -23.03 21.41
C GLU A 41 -32.05 -22.87 19.94
N PHE A 42 -31.08 -22.67 19.04
CA PHE A 42 -31.32 -22.43 17.61
C PHE A 42 -30.55 -23.47 16.74
N PRO A 43 -30.86 -24.77 16.84
CA PRO A 43 -30.07 -25.81 16.16
C PRO A 43 -30.10 -25.74 14.63
N ASP A 44 -31.10 -25.11 14.05
CA ASP A 44 -31.24 -24.94 12.58
C ASP A 44 -30.71 -23.59 12.09
N CYS A 45 -30.15 -22.76 12.98
CA CYS A 45 -29.60 -21.46 12.60
C CYS A 45 -28.13 -21.58 12.18
N SER A 46 -27.86 -21.31 10.90
CA SER A 46 -26.48 -21.26 10.38
C SER A 46 -25.86 -19.87 10.48
N ARG A 47 -26.64 -18.85 10.86
CA ARG A 47 -26.19 -17.46 10.94
C ARG A 47 -26.12 -16.97 12.39
N LEU A 48 -24.93 -16.55 12.82
CA LEU A 48 -24.78 -15.78 14.06
C LEU A 48 -25.13 -14.31 13.79
N PRO A 49 -26.17 -13.76 14.44
CA PRO A 49 -26.71 -12.45 14.04
C PRO A 49 -25.92 -11.25 14.55
N SER A 50 -24.86 -11.45 15.32
CA SER A 50 -24.01 -10.40 15.88
C SER A 50 -22.53 -10.77 15.87
N THR A 51 -21.69 -10.07 16.65
CA THR A 51 -20.25 -10.35 16.79
C THR A 51 -20.01 -11.57 17.64
N LEU A 52 -19.05 -12.41 17.22
CA LEU A 52 -18.49 -13.49 18.05
C LEU A 52 -17.16 -13.03 18.63
N ILE A 53 -17.06 -13.03 19.96
CA ILE A 53 -15.82 -12.72 20.69
C ILE A 53 -15.29 -14.02 21.32
N MET A 54 -14.08 -14.35 20.97
CA MET A 54 -13.28 -15.36 21.63
C MET A 54 -12.26 -14.63 22.49
N HIS A 55 -12.27 -14.88 23.79
CA HIS A 55 -11.36 -14.25 24.74
C HIS A 55 -10.80 -15.31 25.65
N SER A 56 -9.60 -15.12 26.08
CA SER A 56 -8.68 -15.94 26.86
C SER A 56 -9.21 -17.15 27.61
N GLY A 57 -8.36 -18.08 27.79
CA GLY A 57 -8.47 -19.21 28.68
C GLY A 57 -8.38 -20.53 27.93
N ASP A 58 -8.34 -21.61 28.55
CA ASP A 58 -8.05 -22.98 28.20
C ASP A 58 -8.68 -23.57 26.90
N LEU A 59 -9.18 -22.78 25.98
CA LEU A 59 -9.79 -23.22 24.72
C LEU A 59 -8.72 -23.41 23.66
N THR A 60 -8.33 -24.65 23.43
CA THR A 60 -7.36 -24.99 22.37
C THR A 60 -8.01 -25.20 21.01
N VAL A 61 -9.33 -25.26 20.93
CA VAL A 61 -10.13 -25.41 19.71
C VAL A 61 -11.47 -24.70 19.88
N VAL A 62 -12.09 -24.29 18.76
CA VAL A 62 -13.43 -23.70 18.75
C VAL A 62 -14.47 -24.81 18.76
N PRO A 63 -15.21 -25.07 19.88
CA PRO A 63 -16.10 -26.21 19.96
C PRO A 63 -17.44 -25.94 19.23
N GLY A 64 -17.87 -26.93 18.43
CA GLY A 64 -19.29 -27.09 18.09
C GLY A 64 -19.95 -26.03 17.19
N LEU A 65 -19.18 -25.18 16.52
CA LEU A 65 -19.75 -24.15 15.64
C LEU A 65 -19.89 -24.56 14.16
N SER A 66 -19.72 -25.83 13.86
CA SER A 66 -19.74 -26.35 12.49
C SER A 66 -21.07 -26.10 11.73
N GLN A 67 -22.14 -25.72 12.43
CA GLN A 67 -23.38 -25.30 11.78
C GLN A 67 -23.36 -23.83 11.30
N ILE A 68 -22.42 -23.01 11.79
CA ILE A 68 -22.38 -21.58 11.47
C ILE A 68 -21.65 -21.38 10.15
N ASP A 69 -22.36 -20.82 9.17
CA ASP A 69 -21.81 -20.42 7.87
C ASP A 69 -21.59 -18.92 7.77
N SER A 70 -22.22 -18.13 8.66
CA SER A 70 -22.08 -16.66 8.63
C SER A 70 -22.17 -15.99 10.00
N ILE A 71 -21.36 -14.95 10.16
CA ILE A 71 -21.36 -14.03 11.31
C ILE A 71 -21.72 -12.64 10.77
N SER A 72 -22.82 -12.05 11.25
CA SER A 72 -23.27 -10.75 10.76
C SER A 72 -22.43 -9.58 11.26
N GLY A 73 -21.82 -9.71 12.43
CA GLY A 73 -20.90 -8.77 13.03
C GLY A 73 -19.44 -9.15 12.72
N SER A 74 -18.59 -8.97 13.69
CA SER A 74 -17.16 -9.32 13.64
C SER A 74 -16.90 -10.72 14.22
N LEU A 75 -15.79 -11.31 13.79
CA LEU A 75 -15.13 -12.40 14.49
C LEU A 75 -13.90 -11.80 15.20
N ILE A 76 -13.85 -11.86 16.52
CA ILE A 76 -12.78 -11.27 17.32
C ILE A 76 -12.13 -12.35 18.17
N CYS A 77 -10.84 -12.50 18.03
CA CYS A 77 -9.97 -13.28 18.88
C CYS A 77 -9.11 -12.31 19.69
N ASP A 78 -9.45 -12.10 20.94
CA ASP A 78 -8.85 -11.16 21.86
C ASP A 78 -8.14 -11.96 22.97
N GLU A 79 -6.83 -11.84 23.09
CA GLU A 79 -6.00 -12.65 24.00
C GLU A 79 -6.31 -14.16 23.89
N CYS A 80 -6.51 -14.70 22.72
CA CYS A 80 -6.94 -16.10 22.59
C CYS A 80 -5.75 -17.09 22.55
N ASP A 81 -5.90 -18.22 23.27
CA ASP A 81 -4.96 -19.35 23.28
C ASP A 81 -5.39 -20.50 22.34
N ILE A 82 -6.20 -20.23 21.31
CA ILE A 82 -6.65 -21.29 20.39
C ILE A 82 -5.51 -21.73 19.45
N ASN A 83 -5.44 -23.05 19.20
CA ASN A 83 -4.43 -23.63 18.31
C ASN A 83 -4.92 -23.75 16.85
N SER A 84 -6.21 -23.58 16.60
CA SER A 84 -6.83 -23.60 15.28
C SER A 84 -8.29 -23.13 15.35
N TYR A 85 -8.83 -22.73 14.20
CA TYR A 85 -10.26 -22.43 14.02
C TYR A 85 -11.10 -23.67 13.65
N LEU A 86 -10.60 -24.87 13.92
CA LEU A 86 -11.39 -26.11 13.77
C LEU A 86 -12.68 -26.00 14.58
N GLY A 87 -13.83 -26.22 13.92
CA GLY A 87 -15.17 -25.92 14.44
C GLY A 87 -15.86 -24.78 13.70
N LEU A 88 -15.12 -23.98 12.91
CA LEU A 88 -15.62 -22.96 12.00
C LEU A 88 -15.41 -23.33 10.53
N GLU A 89 -15.22 -24.61 10.22
CA GLU A 89 -14.90 -25.08 8.86
C GLU A 89 -15.99 -24.73 7.82
N ASN A 90 -17.21 -24.43 8.25
CA ASN A 90 -18.30 -24.03 7.35
C ASN A 90 -18.50 -22.52 7.27
N LEU A 91 -17.71 -21.73 8.02
CA LEU A 91 -17.81 -20.28 7.99
C LEU A 91 -17.35 -19.74 6.64
N LYS A 92 -18.25 -18.97 5.99
CA LYS A 92 -18.06 -18.36 4.67
C LYS A 92 -18.08 -16.85 4.70
N TYR A 93 -18.77 -16.27 5.68
CA TYR A 93 -19.06 -14.83 5.68
C TYR A 93 -18.89 -14.22 7.07
N ILE A 94 -18.10 -13.15 7.13
CA ILE A 94 -17.99 -12.23 8.26
C ILE A 94 -18.44 -10.85 7.79
N GLY A 95 -19.49 -10.30 8.39
CA GLY A 95 -20.12 -9.05 7.94
C GLY A 95 -19.31 -7.81 8.24
N GLN A 96 -18.45 -7.86 9.25
CA GLN A 96 -17.58 -6.75 9.68
C GLN A 96 -16.13 -7.21 9.72
N ASN A 97 -15.42 -6.98 10.83
CA ASN A 97 -13.99 -7.29 10.93
C ASN A 97 -13.74 -8.73 11.35
N PHE A 98 -12.64 -9.28 10.85
CA PHE A 98 -11.97 -10.42 11.47
C PHE A 98 -10.73 -9.89 12.19
N THR A 99 -10.73 -9.95 13.51
CA THR A 99 -9.67 -9.39 14.35
C THR A 99 -8.97 -10.48 15.16
N LEU A 100 -7.65 -10.49 15.09
CA LEU A 100 -6.73 -11.25 15.91
C LEU A 100 -5.92 -10.23 16.71
N ASP A 101 -6.17 -10.13 18.00
CA ASP A 101 -5.55 -9.17 18.88
C ASP A 101 -4.86 -9.91 20.02
N GLU A 102 -3.59 -9.58 20.27
CA GLU A 102 -2.75 -10.26 21.27
C GLU A 102 -2.98 -11.79 21.35
N PRO A 103 -2.87 -12.55 20.26
CA PRO A 103 -2.92 -14.00 20.38
C PRO A 103 -1.71 -14.44 21.21
N HIS A 104 -1.93 -14.59 22.51
CA HIS A 104 -0.86 -14.89 23.47
C HIS A 104 0.01 -16.05 22.99
N SER A 105 1.28 -15.84 23.12
CA SER A 105 2.47 -16.70 23.06
C SER A 105 2.31 -18.23 23.13
N ALA A 106 1.20 -18.76 22.62
CA ALA A 106 1.11 -20.18 22.36
C ALA A 106 2.04 -20.48 21.18
N PRO A 107 3.14 -21.23 21.37
CA PRO A 107 4.02 -21.62 20.27
C PRO A 107 3.32 -22.56 19.28
N HIS A 108 2.01 -22.55 19.22
CA HIS A 108 1.16 -23.56 18.60
C HIS A 108 0.09 -23.01 17.65
N PHE A 109 0.08 -21.70 17.34
CA PHE A 109 -0.86 -21.10 16.39
C PHE A 109 -0.14 -20.69 15.10
N PRO A 110 0.29 -21.67 14.27
CA PRO A 110 1.15 -21.35 13.12
C PRO A 110 0.38 -20.75 11.94
N ASN A 111 -0.95 -20.92 11.87
CA ASN A 111 -1.77 -20.49 10.73
C ASN A 111 -3.27 -20.43 11.08
N LEU A 112 -4.11 -20.05 10.08
CA LEU A 112 -5.55 -19.87 10.23
C LEU A 112 -6.37 -21.12 9.86
N GLN A 113 -5.83 -22.32 10.08
CA GLN A 113 -6.50 -23.57 9.76
C GLN A 113 -7.89 -23.68 10.40
N GLY A 114 -8.89 -24.05 9.61
CA GLY A 114 -10.30 -24.10 9.99
C GLY A 114 -11.14 -22.99 9.36
N LEU A 115 -10.50 -21.99 8.72
CA LEU A 115 -11.18 -20.93 7.97
C LEU A 115 -11.07 -21.10 6.45
N ASN A 116 -10.69 -22.29 5.99
CA ASN A 116 -10.44 -22.56 4.56
C ASN A 116 -11.65 -22.32 3.63
N ASN A 117 -12.86 -22.25 4.17
CA ASN A 117 -14.08 -21.94 3.41
C ASN A 117 -14.53 -20.49 3.55
N LEU A 118 -13.77 -19.63 4.25
CA LEU A 118 -14.10 -18.23 4.38
C LEU A 118 -13.94 -17.52 3.03
N GLU A 119 -15.05 -16.95 2.54
CA GLU A 119 -15.16 -16.31 1.23
C GLU A 119 -15.17 -14.77 1.35
N HIS A 120 -15.65 -14.24 2.51
CA HIS A 120 -15.92 -12.80 2.63
C HIS A 120 -15.67 -12.26 4.04
N ILE A 121 -14.92 -11.17 4.11
CA ILE A 121 -14.76 -10.29 5.27
C ILE A 121 -15.19 -8.89 4.86
N GLY A 122 -16.36 -8.42 5.36
CA GLY A 122 -16.93 -7.14 4.94
C GLY A 122 -16.16 -5.91 5.40
N GLY A 123 -15.44 -6.02 6.52
CA GLY A 123 -14.56 -4.99 7.06
C GLY A 123 -13.08 -5.36 6.92
N TYR A 124 -12.32 -5.06 7.94
CA TYR A 124 -10.88 -5.32 7.96
C TYR A 124 -10.54 -6.75 8.43
N PHE A 125 -9.57 -7.35 7.76
CA PHE A 125 -8.75 -8.40 8.35
C PHE A 125 -7.65 -7.72 9.17
N LYS A 126 -7.69 -7.89 10.49
CA LYS A 126 -6.75 -7.27 11.43
C LYS A 126 -5.99 -8.32 12.20
N MET A 127 -4.68 -8.21 12.20
CA MET A 127 -3.76 -8.95 13.07
C MET A 127 -2.88 -7.95 13.80
N GLU A 128 -2.95 -7.94 15.11
CA GLU A 128 -2.16 -7.05 15.97
C GLU A 128 -1.48 -7.87 17.06
N GLU A 129 -0.20 -7.60 17.33
CA GLU A 129 0.62 -8.27 18.33
C GLU A 129 0.71 -9.82 18.19
N GLY A 130 0.59 -10.32 16.97
CA GLY A 130 0.53 -11.73 16.60
C GLY A 130 1.84 -12.49 16.69
N SER A 131 2.48 -12.54 17.86
CA SER A 131 3.83 -13.10 18.06
C SER A 131 3.99 -14.60 17.74
N GLY A 132 2.90 -15.35 17.63
CA GLY A 132 2.92 -16.80 17.38
C GLY A 132 2.53 -17.21 15.96
N LEU A 133 1.94 -16.31 15.16
CA LEU A 133 1.48 -16.64 13.82
C LEU A 133 2.66 -16.60 12.83
N ILE A 134 2.83 -17.69 12.06
CA ILE A 134 3.90 -17.83 11.08
C ILE A 134 3.38 -17.55 9.67
N SER A 135 2.11 -17.85 9.40
CA SER A 135 1.48 -17.75 8.08
C SER A 135 -0.01 -17.41 8.20
N THR A 136 -0.54 -16.66 7.24
CA THR A 136 -1.99 -16.44 7.10
C THR A 136 -2.69 -17.58 6.36
N SER A 137 -2.02 -18.71 6.09
CA SER A 137 -2.60 -19.87 5.42
C SER A 137 -3.84 -20.40 6.14
N GLY A 138 -4.87 -20.77 5.37
CA GLY A 138 -6.22 -21.10 5.87
C GLY A 138 -7.28 -20.11 5.39
N LEU A 139 -6.93 -19.13 4.58
CA LEU A 139 -7.85 -18.21 3.90
C LEU A 139 -7.98 -18.53 2.40
N ASP A 140 -7.78 -19.78 2.02
CA ASP A 140 -7.58 -20.24 0.63
C ASP A 140 -8.76 -19.93 -0.33
N ASN A 141 -9.94 -19.61 0.18
CA ASN A 141 -11.13 -19.27 -0.62
C ASN A 141 -11.59 -17.82 -0.43
N LEU A 142 -10.77 -16.97 0.20
CA LEU A 142 -11.15 -15.57 0.45
C LEU A 142 -11.19 -14.78 -0.86
N GLN A 143 -12.36 -14.20 -1.16
CA GLN A 143 -12.63 -13.45 -2.40
C GLN A 143 -12.86 -11.96 -2.14
N HIS A 144 -13.12 -11.59 -0.89
CA HIS A 144 -13.35 -10.21 -0.51
C HIS A 144 -12.86 -9.91 0.90
N VAL A 145 -12.13 -8.81 1.02
CA VAL A 145 -11.79 -8.18 2.31
C VAL A 145 -11.87 -6.66 2.16
N GLY A 146 -12.46 -5.98 3.15
CA GLY A 146 -12.62 -4.54 3.09
C GLY A 146 -11.31 -3.77 3.23
N GLY A 147 -10.36 -4.28 4.03
CA GLY A 147 -9.02 -3.72 4.21
C GLY A 147 -8.15 -4.69 4.99
N ILE A 148 -6.86 -4.40 5.07
CA ILE A 148 -5.86 -5.27 5.71
C ILE A 148 -5.04 -4.45 6.70
N VAL A 149 -4.92 -4.95 7.93
CA VAL A 149 -4.04 -4.40 8.97
C VAL A 149 -3.28 -5.57 9.58
N ILE A 150 -1.96 -5.59 9.43
CA ILE A 150 -1.07 -6.61 10.02
C ILE A 150 0.06 -5.85 10.72
N ARG A 151 0.04 -5.88 12.05
CA ARG A 151 0.96 -5.11 12.89
C ARG A 151 1.58 -5.97 13.99
N GLU A 152 2.85 -5.72 14.27
CA GLU A 152 3.57 -6.37 15.37
C GLU A 152 3.53 -7.92 15.32
N CYS A 153 3.36 -8.50 14.11
CA CYS A 153 3.36 -9.95 13.90
C CYS A 153 4.81 -10.43 13.68
N THR A 154 5.61 -10.37 14.72
CA THR A 154 7.08 -10.52 14.64
C THR A 154 7.58 -11.87 14.16
N SER A 155 6.75 -12.93 14.22
CA SER A 155 7.05 -14.28 13.73
C SER A 155 6.50 -14.58 12.34
N LEU A 156 5.75 -13.65 11.73
CA LEU A 156 5.12 -13.85 10.43
C LEU A 156 6.19 -13.94 9.32
N LEU A 157 6.18 -15.06 8.58
CA LEU A 157 7.12 -15.35 7.50
C LEU A 157 6.49 -15.27 6.13
N GLU A 158 5.17 -15.40 6.03
CA GLU A 158 4.44 -15.36 4.77
C GLU A 158 3.02 -14.85 4.94
N ILE A 159 2.56 -14.13 3.92
CA ILE A 159 1.16 -13.72 3.74
C ILE A 159 0.65 -14.49 2.53
N VAL A 160 -0.44 -15.26 2.72
CA VAL A 160 -1.10 -16.06 1.67
C VAL A 160 -2.60 -16.07 1.88
N GLY A 161 -3.38 -16.49 0.88
CA GLY A 161 -4.85 -16.59 0.96
C GLY A 161 -5.57 -15.33 0.48
N PHE A 162 -4.87 -14.40 -0.19
CA PHE A 162 -5.46 -13.19 -0.78
C PHE A 162 -5.35 -13.18 -2.31
N GLU A 163 -4.91 -14.30 -2.91
CA GLU A 163 -4.58 -14.40 -4.34
C GLU A 163 -5.79 -14.25 -5.27
N ASP A 164 -7.00 -14.48 -4.77
CA ASP A 164 -8.26 -14.29 -5.52
C ASP A 164 -8.88 -12.90 -5.39
N ILE A 165 -8.21 -11.99 -4.65
CA ILE A 165 -8.70 -10.63 -4.39
C ILE A 165 -7.95 -9.65 -5.30
N THR A 166 -8.71 -8.86 -6.07
CA THR A 166 -8.15 -7.84 -6.97
C THR A 166 -8.33 -6.41 -6.48
N GLU A 167 -9.29 -6.18 -5.58
CA GLU A 167 -9.64 -4.84 -5.10
C GLU A 167 -9.76 -4.80 -3.57
N ILE A 168 -9.13 -3.80 -2.97
CA ILE A 168 -9.22 -3.49 -1.54
C ILE A 168 -9.95 -2.15 -1.38
N ASN A 169 -11.09 -2.16 -0.67
CA ASN A 169 -11.91 -0.96 -0.48
C ASN A 169 -11.36 -0.01 0.61
N GLY A 170 -10.60 -0.52 1.55
CA GLY A 170 -9.97 0.24 2.62
C GLY A 170 -8.46 0.33 2.43
N ASN A 171 -7.74 0.43 3.55
CA ASN A 171 -6.30 0.54 3.55
C ASN A 171 -5.62 -0.83 3.60
N ILE A 172 -4.37 -0.86 3.13
CA ILE A 172 -3.37 -1.87 3.48
C ILE A 172 -2.41 -1.20 4.46
N ASN A 173 -2.31 -1.73 5.66
CA ASN A 173 -1.40 -1.24 6.70
C ASN A 173 -0.56 -2.40 7.23
N LEU A 174 0.74 -2.34 6.98
CA LEU A 174 1.72 -3.31 7.42
C LEU A 174 2.75 -2.57 8.28
N SER A 175 2.85 -2.94 9.54
CA SER A 175 3.85 -2.32 10.42
C SER A 175 4.45 -3.32 11.40
N GLU A 176 5.75 -3.14 11.68
CA GLU A 176 6.47 -3.91 12.71
C GLU A 176 6.46 -5.44 12.49
N ASN A 177 6.44 -5.89 11.22
CA ASN A 177 6.50 -7.30 10.88
C ASN A 177 7.94 -7.68 10.48
N TYR A 178 8.84 -7.69 11.45
CA TYR A 178 10.29 -7.74 11.27
C TYR A 178 10.82 -8.98 10.54
N SER A 179 10.06 -10.08 10.52
CA SER A 179 10.47 -11.34 9.90
C SER A 179 9.89 -11.57 8.50
N LEU A 180 9.00 -10.70 8.03
CA LEU A 180 8.31 -10.87 6.75
C LEU A 180 9.22 -10.42 5.58
N PRO A 181 9.61 -11.35 4.67
CA PRO A 181 10.59 -11.04 3.63
C PRO A 181 9.97 -10.52 2.31
N THR A 182 8.71 -10.86 2.00
CA THR A 182 8.00 -10.50 0.76
C THR A 182 6.52 -10.24 1.02
N LEU A 183 5.85 -9.62 0.04
CA LEU A 183 4.41 -9.35 0.06
C LEU A 183 3.65 -10.18 -1.01
N ASP A 184 4.20 -11.33 -1.40
CA ASP A 184 3.71 -12.16 -2.52
C ASP A 184 2.21 -12.48 -2.47
N GLY A 185 1.62 -12.59 -1.28
CA GLY A 185 0.19 -12.82 -1.07
C GLY A 185 -0.70 -11.70 -1.61
N PHE A 186 -0.15 -10.54 -1.94
CA PHE A 186 -0.88 -9.39 -2.46
C PHE A 186 -0.74 -9.21 -3.98
N SER A 187 -0.09 -10.17 -4.64
CA SER A 187 0.25 -10.09 -6.06
C SER A 187 -0.94 -9.99 -7.02
N SER A 188 -2.16 -10.23 -6.56
CA SER A 188 -3.39 -10.07 -7.36
C SER A 188 -4.06 -8.70 -7.23
N PHE A 189 -3.63 -7.88 -6.26
CA PHE A 189 -4.24 -6.56 -6.04
C PHE A 189 -3.92 -5.62 -7.19
N SER A 190 -4.96 -5.00 -7.75
CA SER A 190 -4.84 -3.96 -8.78
C SER A 190 -5.35 -2.59 -8.31
N VAL A 191 -6.30 -2.56 -7.38
CA VAL A 191 -6.88 -1.32 -6.85
C VAL A 191 -6.90 -1.36 -5.32
N VAL A 192 -6.33 -0.34 -4.70
CA VAL A 192 -6.47 -0.05 -3.28
C VAL A 192 -7.19 1.30 -3.16
N SER A 193 -8.48 1.28 -2.76
CA SER A 193 -9.26 2.52 -2.65
C SER A 193 -8.84 3.42 -1.49
N GLY A 194 -8.21 2.85 -0.47
CA GLY A 194 -7.56 3.56 0.63
C GLY A 194 -6.08 3.79 0.38
N GLY A 195 -5.31 3.98 1.45
CA GLY A 195 -3.86 4.14 1.41
C GLY A 195 -3.11 2.81 1.56
N VAL A 196 -1.84 2.84 1.19
CA VAL A 196 -0.86 1.78 1.42
C VAL A 196 0.21 2.31 2.38
N TYR A 197 0.34 1.65 3.53
CA TYR A 197 1.24 2.03 4.61
C TYR A 197 2.17 0.87 4.93
N ILE A 198 3.48 1.07 4.78
CA ILE A 198 4.53 0.07 5.00
C ILE A 198 5.57 0.67 5.95
N ASP A 199 5.55 0.23 7.20
CA ASP A 199 6.30 0.84 8.29
C ASP A 199 7.06 -0.20 9.12
N GLU A 200 8.31 0.09 9.46
CA GLU A 200 9.16 -0.76 10.32
C GLU A 200 9.20 -2.25 9.89
N MET A 201 9.37 -2.50 8.59
CA MET A 201 9.44 -3.83 8.00
C MET A 201 10.91 -4.25 7.83
N ASP A 202 11.60 -4.58 8.92
CA ASP A 202 13.05 -4.85 8.94
C ASP A 202 13.49 -6.02 8.04
N GLY A 203 12.58 -6.95 7.72
CA GLY A 203 12.85 -8.10 6.84
C GLY A 203 12.65 -7.80 5.36
N LEU A 204 12.07 -6.64 4.99
CA LEU A 204 11.58 -6.37 3.65
C LEU A 204 12.65 -5.64 2.81
N SER A 205 13.25 -6.34 1.85
CA SER A 205 14.27 -5.75 0.95
C SER A 205 13.70 -5.21 -0.37
N SER A 206 12.46 -5.58 -0.73
CA SER A 206 11.72 -5.10 -1.89
C SER A 206 10.22 -5.12 -1.59
N LEU A 207 9.42 -4.48 -2.45
CA LEU A 207 7.95 -4.51 -2.37
C LEU A 207 7.34 -5.55 -3.32
N GLU A 208 8.09 -6.60 -3.66
CA GLU A 208 7.59 -7.70 -4.50
C GLU A 208 6.29 -8.27 -3.93
N GLY A 209 5.27 -8.40 -4.79
CA GLY A 209 3.88 -8.70 -4.40
C GLY A 209 2.93 -7.51 -4.56
N LEU A 210 3.43 -6.27 -4.77
CA LEU A 210 2.60 -5.11 -5.08
C LEU A 210 2.64 -4.72 -6.58
N ASP A 211 3.21 -5.59 -7.43
CA ASP A 211 3.54 -5.31 -8.83
C ASP A 211 2.35 -5.02 -9.73
N ASN A 212 1.15 -5.43 -9.34
CA ASN A 212 -0.06 -5.24 -10.12
C ASN A 212 -0.94 -4.08 -9.63
N ILE A 213 -0.54 -3.37 -8.57
CA ILE A 213 -1.31 -2.21 -8.11
C ILE A 213 -1.20 -1.08 -9.13
N GLU A 214 -2.34 -0.68 -9.69
CA GLU A 214 -2.46 0.43 -10.64
C GLU A 214 -2.92 1.72 -9.97
N THR A 215 -3.73 1.62 -8.91
CA THR A 215 -4.32 2.79 -8.23
C THR A 215 -4.26 2.67 -6.72
N ILE A 216 -3.79 3.72 -6.07
CA ILE A 216 -3.85 3.93 -4.63
C ILE A 216 -4.73 5.17 -4.39
N GLY A 217 -5.94 4.98 -3.84
CA GLY A 217 -6.91 6.07 -3.66
C GLY A 217 -6.60 7.00 -2.49
N GLY A 218 -5.80 6.56 -1.52
CA GLY A 218 -5.29 7.35 -0.41
C GLY A 218 -3.80 7.63 -0.55
N SER A 219 -3.10 7.70 0.58
CA SER A 219 -1.66 7.96 0.63
C SER A 219 -0.83 6.69 0.38
N LEU A 220 0.34 6.86 -0.22
CA LEU A 220 1.43 5.87 -0.20
C LEU A 220 2.48 6.33 0.81
N VAL A 221 2.61 5.58 1.89
CA VAL A 221 3.56 5.87 2.96
C VAL A 221 4.49 4.67 3.15
N ILE A 222 5.78 4.87 2.91
CA ILE A 222 6.83 3.88 3.09
C ILE A 222 7.84 4.48 4.07
N GLN A 223 7.88 3.94 5.29
CA GLN A 223 8.72 4.54 6.31
C GLN A 223 9.47 3.48 7.14
N SER A 224 10.63 3.84 7.63
CA SER A 224 11.43 3.04 8.59
C SER A 224 11.72 1.60 8.13
N ASN A 225 12.01 1.42 6.82
CA ASN A 225 12.36 0.11 6.27
C ASN A 225 13.87 0.07 5.96
N PRO A 226 14.70 -0.36 6.90
CA PRO A 226 16.14 -0.11 6.86
C PRO A 226 16.89 -0.88 5.77
N ILE A 227 16.33 -1.98 5.24
CA ILE A 227 16.95 -2.79 4.19
C ILE A 227 16.22 -2.71 2.84
N LEU A 228 15.19 -1.87 2.72
CA LEU A 228 14.45 -1.68 1.47
C LEU A 228 15.35 -0.93 0.46
N GLU A 229 15.76 -1.63 -0.60
CA GLU A 229 16.71 -1.09 -1.59
C GLU A 229 16.05 -0.30 -2.72
N ASN A 230 14.84 -0.71 -3.14
CA ASN A 230 14.07 -0.09 -4.22
C ASN A 230 12.57 -0.34 -4.04
N ILE A 231 11.78 0.38 -4.84
CA ILE A 231 10.32 0.25 -4.90
C ILE A 231 9.85 -0.07 -6.32
N ASP A 232 10.64 -0.83 -7.07
CA ASP A 232 10.39 -1.16 -8.49
C ASP A 232 9.07 -1.92 -8.70
N ALA A 233 8.61 -2.66 -7.71
CA ALA A 233 7.31 -3.32 -7.71
C ALA A 233 6.12 -2.35 -7.91
N LEU A 234 6.29 -1.06 -7.64
CA LEU A 234 5.23 -0.07 -7.84
C LEU A 234 5.16 0.49 -9.28
N SER A 235 5.85 -0.13 -10.23
CA SER A 235 5.93 0.36 -11.63
C SER A 235 4.60 0.37 -12.40
N SER A 236 3.59 -0.34 -11.91
CA SER A 236 2.23 -0.31 -12.45
C SER A 236 1.36 0.82 -11.88
N VAL A 237 1.79 1.47 -10.79
CA VAL A 237 1.01 2.54 -10.14
C VAL A 237 0.97 3.77 -11.03
N ILE A 238 -0.24 4.22 -11.38
CA ILE A 238 -0.47 5.41 -12.22
C ILE A 238 -0.97 6.62 -11.41
N SER A 239 -1.62 6.38 -10.25
CA SER A 239 -2.14 7.49 -9.44
C SER A 239 -2.07 7.20 -7.94
N ILE A 240 -1.81 8.26 -7.17
CA ILE A 240 -1.86 8.29 -5.70
C ILE A 240 -2.82 9.41 -5.31
N GLY A 241 -3.94 9.07 -4.67
CA GLY A 241 -5.05 10.00 -4.40
C GLY A 241 -4.75 11.05 -3.32
N GLU A 242 -3.72 10.82 -2.49
CA GLU A 242 -3.30 11.74 -1.43
C GLU A 242 -1.76 11.90 -1.46
N ASN A 243 -1.07 11.61 -0.36
CA ASN A 243 0.34 11.91 -0.18
C ASN A 243 1.25 10.77 -0.65
N LEU A 244 2.44 11.14 -1.14
CA LEU A 244 3.60 10.27 -1.29
C LEU A 244 4.61 10.61 -0.20
N ILE A 245 4.84 9.71 0.73
CA ILE A 245 5.77 9.90 1.85
C ILE A 245 6.79 8.77 1.88
N LEU A 246 8.04 9.11 1.70
CA LEU A 246 9.19 8.22 1.85
C LEU A 246 10.04 8.74 3.00
N TRP A 247 10.03 8.03 4.13
CA TRP A 247 10.69 8.49 5.34
C TRP A 247 11.57 7.41 5.96
N ASN A 248 12.81 7.77 6.30
CA ASN A 248 13.72 6.92 7.07
C ASN A 248 13.96 5.53 6.43
N ASN A 249 14.18 5.53 5.09
CA ASN A 249 14.51 4.33 4.33
C ASN A 249 15.97 4.41 3.87
N ASP A 250 16.90 4.16 4.79
CA ASP A 250 18.33 4.42 4.58
C ASP A 250 18.95 3.64 3.42
N SER A 251 18.45 2.44 3.12
CA SER A 251 18.94 1.61 2.00
C SER A 251 18.32 1.95 0.65
N LEU A 252 17.25 2.76 0.63
CA LEU A 252 16.52 3.10 -0.59
C LEU A 252 17.40 3.91 -1.54
N ASN A 253 17.77 3.31 -2.66
CA ASN A 253 18.66 3.92 -3.64
C ASN A 253 17.97 4.30 -4.95
N SER A 254 16.73 3.87 -5.17
CA SER A 254 15.95 4.13 -6.38
C SER A 254 14.46 4.22 -6.07
N ILE A 255 13.80 5.21 -6.70
CA ILE A 255 12.35 5.39 -6.71
C ILE A 255 11.78 5.32 -8.14
N VAL A 256 12.53 4.74 -9.08
CA VAL A 256 12.12 4.61 -10.49
C VAL A 256 10.81 3.80 -10.65
N GLY A 257 10.48 2.97 -9.68
CA GLY A 257 9.19 2.28 -9.61
C GLY A 257 7.97 3.22 -9.65
N LEU A 258 8.12 4.52 -9.40
CA LEU A 258 7.02 5.49 -9.49
C LEU A 258 6.94 6.19 -10.86
N SER A 259 7.73 5.77 -11.86
CA SER A 259 7.79 6.46 -13.15
C SER A 259 6.50 6.44 -13.98
N SER A 260 5.53 5.59 -13.63
CA SER A 260 4.20 5.58 -14.25
C SER A 260 3.20 6.52 -13.55
N VAL A 261 3.55 7.06 -12.37
CA VAL A 261 2.67 7.95 -11.61
C VAL A 261 2.62 9.31 -12.28
N ASP A 262 1.43 9.74 -12.68
CA ASP A 262 1.19 11.04 -13.28
C ASP A 262 0.35 11.97 -12.39
N GLU A 263 -0.32 11.44 -11.35
CA GLU A 263 -1.17 12.21 -10.45
C GLU A 263 -0.89 11.87 -8.99
N ILE A 264 -0.57 12.91 -8.20
CA ILE A 264 -0.53 12.87 -6.73
C ILE A 264 -1.32 14.06 -6.22
N ASN A 265 -2.40 13.85 -5.48
CA ASN A 265 -3.25 14.93 -4.96
C ASN A 265 -2.88 15.33 -3.52
N GLY A 266 -1.60 15.52 -3.25
CA GLY A 266 -1.14 15.79 -1.89
C GLY A 266 0.32 16.16 -1.79
N GLU A 267 0.90 15.92 -0.64
CA GLU A 267 2.31 16.15 -0.34
C GLU A 267 3.21 15.14 -1.05
N VAL A 268 4.35 15.61 -1.56
CA VAL A 268 5.49 14.77 -1.95
C VAL A 268 6.61 15.00 -0.95
N SER A 269 6.88 14.01 -0.13
CA SER A 269 7.84 14.09 0.96
C SER A 269 8.89 12.99 0.89
N VAL A 270 10.16 13.37 0.80
CA VAL A 270 11.30 12.46 0.85
C VAL A 270 12.22 12.93 1.98
N TYR A 271 12.33 12.11 3.02
CA TYR A 271 12.94 12.50 4.26
C TYR A 271 13.78 11.36 4.85
N HIS A 272 15.08 11.61 5.17
CA HIS A 272 15.99 10.58 5.67
C HIS A 272 16.06 9.33 4.78
N CYS A 273 16.24 9.51 3.46
CA CYS A 273 16.55 8.44 2.53
C CYS A 273 17.99 8.60 2.06
N ASP A 274 18.95 8.26 2.94
CA ASP A 274 20.34 8.66 2.81
C ASP A 274 21.05 8.09 1.58
N ASN A 275 20.63 6.91 1.07
CA ASN A 275 21.21 6.33 -0.13
C ASN A 275 20.53 6.78 -1.44
N LEU A 276 19.45 7.55 -1.36
CA LEU A 276 18.75 8.03 -2.55
C LEU A 276 19.54 9.19 -3.19
N ALA A 277 20.04 8.98 -4.40
CA ALA A 277 20.85 9.97 -5.11
C ALA A 277 20.03 10.86 -6.08
N SER A 278 18.83 10.42 -6.49
CA SER A 278 18.02 11.07 -7.52
C SER A 278 16.53 10.94 -7.21
N LEU A 279 15.77 11.97 -7.62
CA LEU A 279 14.30 11.91 -7.65
C LEU A 279 13.76 11.28 -8.94
N SER A 280 14.59 10.70 -9.81
CA SER A 280 14.11 9.99 -11.00
C SER A 280 13.10 8.92 -10.63
N GLY A 281 11.93 8.96 -11.24
CA GLY A 281 10.75 8.17 -10.92
C GLY A 281 9.52 9.02 -10.61
N ILE A 282 9.69 10.32 -10.31
CA ILE A 282 8.55 11.23 -10.11
C ILE A 282 8.47 12.33 -11.16
N GLU A 283 9.21 12.20 -12.26
CA GLU A 283 9.27 13.19 -13.33
C GLU A 283 7.96 13.40 -14.10
N ASN A 284 7.05 12.42 -14.08
CA ASN A 284 5.78 12.46 -14.81
C ASN A 284 4.62 13.02 -13.98
N ILE A 285 4.82 13.25 -12.69
CA ILE A 285 3.80 13.82 -11.81
C ILE A 285 3.49 15.25 -12.24
N ASP A 286 2.21 15.56 -12.48
CA ASP A 286 1.77 16.93 -12.74
C ASP A 286 1.92 17.77 -11.47
N GLU A 287 2.81 18.76 -11.56
CA GLU A 287 3.16 19.64 -10.44
C GLU A 287 1.99 20.42 -9.85
N GLN A 288 0.90 20.59 -10.60
CA GLN A 288 -0.28 21.33 -10.13
C GLN A 288 -1.06 20.62 -9.04
N TYR A 289 -0.88 19.29 -8.92
CA TYR A 289 -1.51 18.49 -7.88
C TYR A 289 -0.64 18.32 -6.64
N ILE A 290 0.64 18.71 -6.70
CA ILE A 290 1.53 18.70 -5.54
C ILE A 290 1.15 19.86 -4.60
N THR A 291 0.69 19.54 -3.40
CA THR A 291 0.29 20.57 -2.42
C THR A 291 1.42 21.04 -1.55
N ASP A 292 2.43 20.24 -1.32
CA ASP A 292 3.65 20.54 -0.54
C ASP A 292 4.81 19.68 -1.05
N LEU A 293 6.02 20.24 -1.06
CA LEU A 293 7.24 19.53 -1.46
C LEU A 293 8.25 19.56 -0.31
N THR A 294 8.54 18.41 0.27
CA THR A 294 9.51 18.25 1.36
C THR A 294 10.67 17.33 0.93
N LEU A 295 11.87 17.88 0.86
CA LEU A 295 13.12 17.16 0.54
C LEU A 295 14.13 17.49 1.65
N VAL A 296 14.23 16.65 2.68
CA VAL A 296 15.00 16.98 3.88
C VAL A 296 15.85 15.82 4.36
N ASN A 297 17.12 16.11 4.76
CA ASN A 297 18.04 15.11 5.31
C ASN A 297 18.25 13.88 4.41
N ASN A 298 18.47 14.08 3.12
CA ASN A 298 18.84 13.00 2.20
C ASN A 298 20.31 13.21 1.79
N GLU A 299 21.25 12.61 2.54
CA GLU A 299 22.68 12.94 2.48
C GLU A 299 23.32 12.76 1.08
N ASN A 300 22.80 11.86 0.25
CA ASN A 300 23.31 11.62 -1.11
C ASN A 300 22.44 12.18 -2.23
N LEU A 301 21.28 12.80 -1.91
CA LEU A 301 20.36 13.32 -2.91
C LEU A 301 20.91 14.56 -3.58
N ASN A 302 21.34 14.42 -4.84
CA ASN A 302 22.01 15.48 -5.62
C ASN A 302 21.42 15.71 -7.01
N SER A 303 20.36 14.98 -7.38
CA SER A 303 19.69 15.10 -8.68
C SER A 303 18.18 15.31 -8.49
N CYS A 304 17.77 16.58 -8.39
CA CYS A 304 16.40 17.02 -8.10
C CYS A 304 15.78 17.90 -9.18
N SER A 305 16.58 18.35 -10.17
CA SER A 305 16.16 19.31 -11.20
C SER A 305 15.31 18.66 -12.28
N LEU A 306 14.24 17.93 -11.86
CA LEU A 306 13.26 17.36 -12.76
C LEU A 306 12.34 18.47 -13.31
N GLY A 307 11.80 18.29 -14.52
CA GLY A 307 10.97 19.31 -15.18
C GLY A 307 9.78 19.78 -14.37
N ASN A 308 9.07 18.86 -13.71
CA ASN A 308 7.94 19.16 -12.83
C ASN A 308 8.38 19.85 -11.53
N ILE A 309 9.47 19.42 -10.90
CA ILE A 309 10.02 20.06 -9.69
C ILE A 309 10.50 21.48 -10.03
N CYS A 310 11.16 21.65 -11.17
CA CYS A 310 11.54 22.96 -11.69
C CYS A 310 10.32 23.87 -11.86
N SER A 311 9.25 23.38 -12.50
CA SER A 311 7.98 24.09 -12.66
C SER A 311 7.35 24.45 -11.32
N TYR A 312 7.31 23.50 -10.40
CA TYR A 312 6.74 23.71 -9.06
C TYR A 312 7.41 24.85 -8.32
N LEU A 313 8.75 24.86 -8.26
CA LEU A 313 9.54 25.85 -7.55
C LEU A 313 9.52 27.22 -8.25
N THR A 314 9.75 27.26 -9.56
CA THR A 314 9.82 28.53 -10.30
C THR A 314 8.47 29.24 -10.39
N ASN A 315 7.35 28.52 -10.43
CA ASN A 315 6.01 29.08 -10.48
C ASN A 315 5.41 29.30 -9.08
N ASN A 316 6.10 28.92 -7.99
CA ASN A 316 5.62 29.00 -6.60
C ASN A 316 4.24 28.36 -6.45
N ILE A 317 4.07 27.12 -6.92
CA ILE A 317 2.79 26.40 -6.94
C ILE A 317 2.31 26.14 -5.52
N GLY A 318 3.22 25.72 -4.63
CA GLY A 318 2.95 25.44 -3.22
C GLY A 318 4.18 25.70 -2.35
N PRO A 319 4.08 25.45 -1.03
CA PRO A 319 5.22 25.53 -0.12
C PRO A 319 6.26 24.45 -0.46
N ALA A 320 7.53 24.77 -0.21
CA ALA A 320 8.63 23.84 -0.32
C ALA A 320 9.54 23.92 0.91
N THR A 321 9.99 22.76 1.40
CA THR A 321 11.00 22.64 2.44
C THR A 321 12.14 21.80 1.89
N ILE A 322 13.27 22.45 1.57
CA ILE A 322 14.41 21.80 0.93
C ILE A 322 15.66 22.18 1.70
N GLU A 323 16.22 21.21 2.44
CA GLU A 323 17.38 21.43 3.27
C GLU A 323 18.09 20.11 3.64
N LEU A 324 19.37 20.21 3.98
CA LEU A 324 20.18 19.09 4.49
C LEU A 324 20.26 17.91 3.51
N ASN A 325 20.26 18.20 2.20
CA ASN A 325 20.52 17.23 1.14
C ASN A 325 21.95 17.44 0.59
N ALA A 326 22.37 16.62 -0.39
CA ALA A 326 23.64 16.83 -1.07
C ALA A 326 23.63 18.09 -1.94
N GLU A 327 24.83 18.54 -2.37
CA GLU A 327 25.00 19.66 -3.32
C GLU A 327 24.21 19.40 -4.61
N GLY A 328 23.43 20.39 -5.08
CA GLY A 328 22.49 20.30 -6.19
C GLY A 328 21.03 20.14 -5.75
N CYS A 329 20.79 19.69 -4.52
CA CYS A 329 19.45 19.52 -3.94
C CYS A 329 19.32 20.12 -2.53
N ASN A 330 20.31 20.88 -2.06
CA ASN A 330 20.34 21.34 -0.66
C ASN A 330 19.52 22.59 -0.39
N THR A 331 19.15 23.32 -1.45
CA THR A 331 18.30 24.50 -1.36
C THR A 331 17.45 24.64 -2.62
N GLU A 332 16.31 25.38 -2.51
CA GLU A 332 15.50 25.71 -3.68
C GLU A 332 16.32 26.41 -4.79
N ASN A 333 17.28 27.27 -4.40
CA ASN A 333 18.12 27.99 -5.37
C ASN A 333 19.05 27.04 -6.14
N GLU A 334 19.65 26.05 -5.47
CA GLU A 334 20.48 25.05 -6.16
C GLU A 334 19.68 24.29 -7.21
N ILE A 335 18.46 23.84 -6.87
CA ILE A 335 17.58 23.13 -7.80
C ILE A 335 17.19 24.06 -8.95
N THR A 336 16.75 25.30 -8.65
CA THR A 336 16.28 26.24 -9.69
C THR A 336 17.40 26.75 -10.58
N ASP A 337 18.63 26.87 -10.09
CA ASP A 337 19.79 27.21 -10.91
C ASP A 337 20.09 26.12 -11.95
N ASP A 338 19.94 24.85 -11.57
CA ASP A 338 20.07 23.71 -12.49
C ASP A 338 18.85 23.55 -13.42
N CYS A 339 17.68 24.06 -13.04
CA CYS A 339 16.48 24.11 -13.87
C CYS A 339 16.56 25.12 -15.01
N ALA A 340 17.43 26.09 -14.89
CA ALA A 340 17.60 27.04 -15.94
C ALA A 340 17.94 26.27 -17.24
N PRO A 341 17.24 26.53 -18.36
CA PRO A 341 17.67 25.96 -19.62
C PRO A 341 19.15 26.26 -19.72
N VAL A 342 19.97 25.27 -20.08
CA VAL A 342 21.38 25.49 -20.40
C VAL A 342 21.37 26.41 -21.60
N GLY A 343 20.97 27.65 -21.36
CA GLY A 343 21.10 28.75 -22.27
C GLY A 343 22.59 28.86 -22.48
N ILE A 344 22.99 28.79 -23.73
CA ILE A 344 24.35 29.19 -24.13
C ILE A 344 24.53 30.60 -23.59
N ASN A 345 25.10 30.72 -22.39
CA ASN A 345 25.59 31.97 -21.86
C ASN A 345 26.85 32.30 -22.65
N ASP A 346 26.65 32.70 -23.91
CA ASP A 346 27.67 33.43 -24.62
C ASP A 346 27.64 34.86 -24.05
N ALA A 347 28.50 35.08 -23.06
CA ALA A 347 28.60 36.35 -22.31
C ALA A 347 28.93 37.56 -23.17
N THR A 348 28.86 37.49 -24.50
CA THR A 348 29.27 38.53 -25.41
C THR A 348 28.37 38.78 -26.62
N SER A 349 27.22 38.13 -26.82
CA SER A 349 26.32 38.50 -27.95
C SER A 349 24.84 38.28 -27.62
N GLU A 350 24.01 39.25 -27.97
CA GLU A 350 22.53 39.22 -27.98
C GLU A 350 21.98 38.25 -29.04
N ALA A 351 22.50 37.02 -29.14
CA ALA A 351 22.03 36.08 -30.13
C ALA A 351 20.86 35.27 -29.55
N THR A 352 19.65 35.56 -29.95
CA THR A 352 18.47 34.73 -29.70
C THR A 352 18.47 33.56 -30.68
N ILE A 353 18.30 32.33 -30.13
CA ILE A 353 18.13 31.13 -30.95
C ILE A 353 16.65 30.80 -31.01
N GLU A 354 16.10 30.68 -32.20
CA GLU A 354 14.74 30.24 -32.46
C GLU A 354 14.77 28.85 -33.11
N ILE A 355 13.95 27.95 -32.58
CA ILE A 355 13.84 26.55 -33.04
C ILE A 355 12.37 26.31 -33.39
N TYR A 356 12.09 25.90 -34.64
CA TYR A 356 10.74 25.62 -35.09
C TYR A 356 10.72 24.55 -36.20
N PRO A 357 9.62 23.77 -36.32
CA PRO A 357 8.52 23.69 -35.37
C PRO A 357 8.96 23.01 -34.07
N ASN A 358 8.28 23.34 -32.97
CA ASN A 358 8.47 22.68 -31.69
C ASN A 358 7.07 22.26 -31.16
N PRO A 359 6.78 20.95 -31.00
CA PRO A 359 7.63 19.80 -31.32
C PRO A 359 7.81 19.57 -32.82
N SER A 360 8.95 19.01 -33.20
CA SER A 360 9.29 18.75 -34.63
C SER A 360 8.69 17.42 -35.09
N ALA A 361 8.30 17.35 -36.37
CA ALA A 361 7.81 16.12 -37.02
C ALA A 361 8.85 15.57 -38.01
N GLY A 362 10.11 15.44 -37.55
CA GLY A 362 11.22 14.91 -38.36
C GLY A 362 12.15 15.98 -38.92
N GLU A 363 11.72 17.21 -39.10
CA GLU A 363 12.55 18.33 -39.54
C GLU A 363 12.57 19.44 -38.51
N LEU A 364 13.76 20.02 -38.26
CA LEU A 364 13.99 21.11 -37.31
C LEU A 364 14.70 22.27 -38.00
N THR A 365 14.14 23.46 -37.94
CA THR A 365 14.82 24.65 -38.39
C THR A 365 15.40 25.41 -37.21
N ILE A 366 16.71 25.72 -37.28
CA ILE A 366 17.40 26.51 -36.28
C ILE A 366 17.73 27.88 -36.89
N GLN A 367 17.29 28.91 -36.19
CA GLN A 367 17.59 30.29 -36.56
C GLN A 367 18.19 31.02 -35.36
N TRP A 368 19.35 31.66 -35.54
CA TRP A 368 19.92 32.57 -34.57
C TRP A 368 19.98 34.00 -35.13
N LEU A 369 19.54 34.93 -34.30
CA LEU A 369 19.54 36.34 -34.62
C LEU A 369 20.86 36.98 -34.17
N GLY A 370 21.59 37.59 -35.07
CA GLY A 370 22.80 38.38 -34.73
C GLY A 370 24.14 37.78 -35.14
N SER A 371 24.22 36.52 -35.57
CA SER A 371 25.48 35.90 -36.03
C SER A 371 25.42 35.43 -37.48
N LYS A 372 26.49 35.63 -38.23
CA LYS A 372 26.68 35.07 -39.58
C LYS A 372 27.59 33.82 -39.58
N VAL A 373 27.99 33.36 -38.43
CA VAL A 373 28.91 32.24 -38.26
C VAL A 373 28.10 30.94 -38.18
N SER A 374 28.63 29.86 -38.76
CA SER A 374 28.08 28.54 -38.58
C SER A 374 28.48 27.98 -37.20
N HIS A 375 27.60 27.20 -36.60
CA HIS A 375 27.82 26.58 -35.30
C HIS A 375 27.66 25.07 -35.39
N ASP A 376 28.29 24.31 -34.48
CA ASP A 376 28.02 22.91 -34.31
C ASP A 376 26.76 22.78 -33.40
N VAL A 377 25.82 21.93 -33.80
CA VAL A 377 24.59 21.66 -33.07
C VAL A 377 24.63 20.24 -32.58
N ILE A 378 24.44 20.04 -31.27
CA ILE A 378 24.36 18.74 -30.64
C ILE A 378 22.98 18.60 -30.04
N LEU A 379 22.27 17.54 -30.42
CA LEU A 379 21.03 17.15 -29.81
C LEU A 379 21.35 16.11 -28.72
N ILE A 380 20.86 16.35 -27.54
CA ILE A 380 21.00 15.46 -26.40
C ILE A 380 19.63 14.89 -26.00
N ASP A 381 19.59 13.64 -25.56
CA ASP A 381 18.37 13.04 -25.03
C ASP A 381 18.08 13.53 -23.60
N SER A 382 16.96 13.12 -23.03
CA SER A 382 16.53 13.48 -21.68
C SER A 382 17.49 13.00 -20.56
N TRP A 383 18.45 12.14 -20.90
CA TRP A 383 19.51 11.68 -19.99
C TRP A 383 20.86 12.36 -20.23
N GLY A 384 20.88 13.47 -21.02
CA GLY A 384 22.11 14.20 -21.33
C GLY A 384 23.06 13.48 -22.31
N ARG A 385 22.65 12.40 -22.95
CA ARG A 385 23.48 11.67 -23.92
C ARG A 385 23.33 12.29 -25.30
N GLU A 386 24.45 12.45 -26.01
CA GLU A 386 24.43 12.93 -27.40
C GLU A 386 23.62 11.95 -28.28
N SER A 387 22.52 12.45 -28.85
CA SER A 387 21.67 11.71 -29.76
C SER A 387 22.07 11.94 -31.20
N MET A 388 22.34 13.23 -31.58
CA MET A 388 22.77 13.61 -32.90
C MET A 388 23.74 14.79 -32.85
N ARG A 389 24.64 14.88 -33.84
CA ARG A 389 25.56 16.00 -33.99
C ARG A 389 25.55 16.49 -35.42
N PHE A 390 25.37 17.80 -35.61
CA PHE A 390 25.45 18.50 -36.88
C PHE A 390 26.58 19.51 -36.81
N ASN A 391 27.57 19.42 -37.70
CA ASN A 391 28.72 20.32 -37.70
C ASN A 391 28.52 21.44 -38.72
N ASN A 392 29.01 22.62 -38.40
CA ASN A 392 28.97 23.80 -39.28
C ASN A 392 27.56 24.18 -39.78
N VAL A 393 26.56 24.10 -38.94
CA VAL A 393 25.18 24.47 -39.26
C VAL A 393 25.09 25.98 -39.49
N ALA A 394 24.62 26.39 -40.66
CA ALA A 394 24.43 27.80 -40.98
C ALA A 394 23.09 28.31 -40.42
N ASN A 395 22.99 29.61 -40.19
CA ASN A 395 21.76 30.26 -39.78
C ASN A 395 20.62 29.97 -40.78
N GLY A 396 19.46 29.52 -40.26
CA GLY A 396 18.30 29.12 -41.06
C GLY A 396 18.39 27.74 -41.70
N SER A 397 19.37 26.93 -41.33
CA SER A 397 19.45 25.53 -41.80
C SER A 397 18.28 24.69 -41.28
N VAL A 398 17.77 23.84 -42.17
CA VAL A 398 16.84 22.78 -41.80
C VAL A 398 17.66 21.53 -41.46
N LEU A 399 17.44 20.99 -40.29
CA LEU A 399 18.05 19.73 -39.81
C LEU A 399 17.05 18.62 -39.96
N ASP A 400 17.45 17.54 -40.63
CA ASP A 400 16.64 16.33 -40.72
C ASP A 400 16.92 15.42 -39.51
N LEU A 401 15.89 15.14 -38.72
CA LEU A 401 15.96 14.32 -37.49
C LEU A 401 15.65 12.85 -37.77
N ASP A 402 15.23 12.48 -38.97
CA ASP A 402 14.85 11.10 -39.32
C ASP A 402 16.06 10.27 -39.80
N VAL A 403 17.28 10.83 -39.77
CA VAL A 403 18.49 10.15 -40.22
C VAL A 403 19.25 9.57 -39.02
N ALA A 404 18.71 8.50 -38.43
CA ALA A 404 19.47 7.65 -37.49
C ALA A 404 19.12 6.17 -37.64
#